data_308e3c115209e5d0ce3d0c0560f91ee0
#
_entry.id   308e3c115209e5d0ce3d0c0560f91ee0
#
_cell.length_a   1.000
_cell.length_b   1.000
_cell.length_c   1.000
_cell.angle_alpha   90.00
_cell.angle_beta   90.00
_cell.angle_gamma   90.00
#
_symmetry.space_group_name_H-M   'P 1'
#
loop_
_entity.id
_entity.type
_entity.pdbx_description
1 polymer ?
#
loop_
_entity_poly.entity_id
_entity_poly.type
_entity_poly.pdbx_seq_one_letter_code
_entity_poly.pdbx_strand_id
1 'polypeptide(L)'
;MKNNNSSIKPVVAVGIGAALFFVLGRFVAIPSPVPNTNISLQYAVLALLAAMYGPVAGGLIGFIGHTLIDLSWGGSPWWSWVIASAFVGVVVGLFSKKLNLQEGEFSKKQVAFFALANIVAHLLAWILVAPVLDIAIYAEPVKNCLLYTSPSPRDRSLSRM
;
A
#
# COMPACT_ATOMS: atom_id res chain seq x y z
N MET A 1 35.25 11.02 -3.46
CA MET A 1 34.59 9.88 -2.80
C MET A 1 33.12 10.23 -2.71
N LYS A 2 32.23 9.55 -3.48
CA LYS A 2 30.77 9.75 -3.41
C LYS A 2 30.30 9.25 -2.03
N ASN A 3 29.71 10.10 -1.21
CA ASN A 3 29.23 9.76 0.12
C ASN A 3 28.23 8.60 0.05
N ASN A 4 28.63 7.42 0.48
CA ASN A 4 27.77 6.22 0.59
C ASN A 4 26.60 6.39 1.57
N ASN A 5 26.58 7.47 2.36
CA ASN A 5 25.50 7.74 3.33
C ASN A 5 24.13 8.06 2.71
N SER A 6 24.08 8.46 1.42
CA SER A 6 22.82 8.73 0.75
C SER A 6 22.02 7.47 0.39
N SER A 7 22.70 6.33 0.26
CA SER A 7 22.04 5.04 -0.10
C SER A 7 21.49 4.29 1.12
N ILE A 8 22.03 4.52 2.31
CA ILE A 8 21.62 3.81 3.54
C ILE A 8 20.24 4.28 4.02
N LYS A 9 19.96 5.59 3.95
CA LYS A 9 18.71 6.16 4.44
C LYS A 9 17.45 5.54 3.80
N PRO A 10 17.35 5.40 2.46
CA PRO A 10 16.20 4.74 1.84
C PRO A 10 16.07 3.26 2.24
N VAL A 11 17.17 2.54 2.39
CA VAL A 11 17.15 1.13 2.79
C VAL A 11 16.59 0.96 4.20
N VAL A 12 17.07 1.77 5.15
CA VAL A 12 16.56 1.79 6.52
C VAL A 12 15.08 2.19 6.55
N ALA A 13 14.70 3.20 5.75
CA ALA A 13 13.32 3.64 5.63
C ALA A 13 12.41 2.54 5.09
N VAL A 14 12.87 1.72 4.13
CA VAL A 14 12.11 0.57 3.62
C VAL A 14 11.90 -0.47 4.73
N GLY A 15 12.94 -0.84 5.47
CA GLY A 15 12.83 -1.82 6.55
C GLY A 15 11.87 -1.37 7.65
N ILE A 16 12.05 -0.15 8.17
CA ILE A 16 11.18 0.42 9.21
C ILE A 16 9.77 0.64 8.66
N GLY A 17 9.64 1.16 7.44
CA GLY A 17 8.37 1.42 6.80
C GLY A 17 7.55 0.15 6.56
N ALA A 18 8.18 -0.93 6.09
CA ALA A 18 7.53 -2.22 5.90
C ALA A 18 7.08 -2.83 7.24
N ALA A 19 7.90 -2.71 8.29
CA ALA A 19 7.55 -3.16 9.64
C ALA A 19 6.35 -2.36 10.20
N LEU A 20 6.36 -1.03 10.07
CA LEU A 20 5.24 -0.19 10.49
C LEU A 20 3.97 -0.47 9.68
N PHE A 21 4.09 -0.63 8.37
CA PHE A 21 2.98 -1.01 7.51
C PHE A 21 2.35 -2.33 7.97
N PHE A 22 3.18 -3.34 8.23
CA PHE A 22 2.75 -4.63 8.76
C PHE A 22 2.04 -4.49 10.11
N VAL A 23 2.66 -3.84 11.08
CA VAL A 23 2.11 -3.70 12.45
C VAL A 23 0.76 -2.96 12.42
N LEU A 24 0.70 -1.84 11.69
CA LEU A 24 -0.53 -1.05 11.60
C LEU A 24 -1.64 -1.79 10.85
N GLY A 25 -1.31 -2.50 9.77
CA GLY A 25 -2.29 -3.27 9.01
C GLY A 25 -2.79 -4.51 9.73
N ARG A 26 -1.93 -5.14 10.53
CA ARG A 26 -2.26 -6.38 11.22
C ARG A 26 -2.99 -6.16 12.55
N PHE A 27 -2.61 -5.12 13.31
CA PHE A 27 -3.03 -4.95 14.70
C PHE A 27 -3.85 -3.69 14.96
N VAL A 28 -3.81 -2.67 14.07
CA VAL A 28 -4.46 -1.37 14.28
C VAL A 28 -5.58 -1.12 13.24
N ALA A 29 -6.11 -2.18 12.63
CA ALA A 29 -7.22 -2.07 11.70
C ALA A 29 -8.53 -1.82 12.47
N ILE A 30 -9.24 -0.72 12.14
CA ILE A 30 -10.53 -0.37 12.73
C ILE A 30 -11.62 -0.85 11.77
N PRO A 31 -12.57 -1.70 12.21
CA PRO A 31 -13.68 -2.12 11.36
C PRO A 31 -14.48 -0.92 10.85
N SER A 32 -14.76 -0.90 9.55
CA SER A 32 -15.63 0.11 8.95
C SER A 32 -17.06 -0.39 8.85
N PRO A 33 -18.05 0.50 8.69
CA PRO A 33 -19.44 0.11 8.43
C PRO A 33 -19.64 -0.62 7.09
N VAL A 34 -18.64 -0.54 6.20
CA VAL A 34 -18.66 -1.25 4.91
C VAL A 34 -18.17 -2.69 5.12
N PRO A 35 -18.92 -3.71 4.68
CA PRO A 35 -18.50 -5.11 4.84
C PRO A 35 -17.11 -5.37 4.29
N ASN A 36 -16.32 -6.17 5.00
CA ASN A 36 -14.96 -6.58 4.64
C ASN A 36 -13.95 -5.42 4.41
N THR A 37 -14.26 -4.21 4.90
CA THR A 37 -13.40 -3.04 4.76
C THR A 37 -12.97 -2.54 6.12
N ASN A 38 -11.68 -2.29 6.28
CA ASN A 38 -11.09 -1.74 7.51
C ASN A 38 -10.45 -0.39 7.23
N ILE A 39 -10.61 0.54 8.17
CA ILE A 39 -9.84 1.78 8.17
C ILE A 39 -8.48 1.45 8.80
N SER A 40 -7.42 1.58 8.04
CA SER A 40 -6.07 1.25 8.49
C SER A 40 -5.10 2.41 8.25
N LEU A 41 -4.29 2.71 9.25
CA LEU A 41 -3.24 3.73 9.18
C LEU A 41 -2.01 3.30 8.36
N GLN A 42 -1.94 2.03 7.94
CA GLN A 42 -0.81 1.50 7.18
C GLN A 42 -0.53 2.30 5.90
N TYR A 43 -1.58 2.71 5.18
CA TYR A 43 -1.42 3.48 3.95
C TYR A 43 -1.01 4.92 4.18
N ALA A 44 -1.32 5.50 5.34
CA ALA A 44 -0.83 6.82 5.71
C ALA A 44 0.71 6.80 5.90
N VAL A 45 1.23 5.77 6.55
CA VAL A 45 2.68 5.56 6.70
C VAL A 45 3.34 5.29 5.35
N LEU A 46 2.73 4.42 4.52
CA LEU A 46 3.21 4.15 3.16
C LEU A 46 3.33 5.44 2.34
N ALA A 47 2.27 6.23 2.32
CA ALA A 47 2.22 7.46 1.55
C ALA A 47 3.26 8.49 2.03
N LEU A 48 3.41 8.65 3.34
CA LEU A 48 4.40 9.57 3.92
C LEU A 48 5.82 9.16 3.54
N LEU A 49 6.18 7.90 3.74
CA LEU A 49 7.52 7.40 3.44
C LEU A 49 7.80 7.37 1.94
N ALA A 50 6.80 7.04 1.11
CA ALA A 50 6.92 7.14 -0.34
C ALA A 50 7.17 8.57 -0.80
N ALA A 51 6.45 9.55 -0.23
CA ALA A 51 6.65 10.97 -0.53
C ALA A 51 8.02 11.50 -0.07
N MET A 52 8.58 10.94 1.00
CA MET A 52 9.91 11.33 1.50
C MET A 52 11.07 10.65 0.76
N TYR A 53 10.95 9.36 0.45
CA TYR A 53 12.06 8.53 -0.05
C TYR A 53 11.91 8.09 -1.50
N GLY A 54 10.80 8.46 -2.14
CA GLY A 54 10.57 8.25 -3.56
C GLY A 54 9.90 6.91 -3.92
N PRO A 55 9.72 6.67 -5.24
CA PRO A 55 8.86 5.59 -5.72
C PRO A 55 9.39 4.19 -5.42
N VAL A 56 10.70 4.00 -5.47
CA VAL A 56 11.30 2.68 -5.18
C VAL A 56 11.09 2.29 -3.72
N ALA A 57 11.36 3.22 -2.79
CA ALA A 57 11.15 2.98 -1.38
C ALA A 57 9.66 2.75 -1.07
N GLY A 58 8.76 3.58 -1.62
CA GLY A 58 7.31 3.41 -1.46
C GLY A 58 6.82 2.06 -1.99
N GLY A 59 7.25 1.67 -3.20
CA GLY A 59 6.89 0.38 -3.78
C GLY A 59 7.33 -0.81 -2.93
N LEU A 60 8.58 -0.79 -2.45
CA LEU A 60 9.12 -1.85 -1.60
C LEU A 60 8.42 -1.93 -0.24
N ILE A 61 8.11 -0.79 0.39
CA ILE A 61 7.35 -0.75 1.66
C ILE A 61 5.98 -1.40 1.47
N GLY A 62 5.23 -1.00 0.44
CA GLY A 62 3.91 -1.56 0.14
C GLY A 62 3.97 -3.05 -0.17
N PHE A 63 4.93 -3.46 -1.00
CA PHE A 63 5.11 -4.86 -1.39
C PHE A 63 5.46 -5.74 -0.18
N ILE A 64 6.53 -5.42 0.54
CA ILE A 64 7.01 -6.23 1.67
C ILE A 64 6.00 -6.20 2.81
N GLY A 65 5.50 -5.01 3.18
CA GLY A 65 4.58 -4.85 4.28
C GLY A 65 3.27 -5.61 4.08
N HIS A 66 2.67 -5.54 2.89
CA HIS A 66 1.43 -6.28 2.58
C HIS A 66 1.67 -7.80 2.52
N THR A 67 2.77 -8.23 1.91
CA THR A 67 3.15 -9.65 1.91
C THR A 67 3.25 -10.20 3.34
N LEU A 68 3.86 -9.46 4.26
CA LEU A 68 3.97 -9.86 5.67
C LEU A 68 2.59 -9.93 6.35
N ILE A 69 1.67 -9.01 6.05
CA ILE A 69 0.29 -9.06 6.57
C ILE A 69 -0.38 -10.37 6.13
N ASP A 70 -0.36 -10.67 4.85
CA ASP A 70 -1.02 -11.86 4.30
C ASP A 70 -0.42 -13.15 4.87
N LEU A 71 0.90 -13.26 4.93
CA LEU A 71 1.60 -14.39 5.55
C LEU A 71 1.25 -14.56 7.02
N SER A 72 1.02 -13.47 7.75
CA SER A 72 0.67 -13.51 9.18
C SER A 72 -0.72 -14.11 9.46
N TRP A 73 -1.57 -14.21 8.44
CA TRP A 73 -2.87 -14.88 8.51
C TRP A 73 -2.79 -16.38 8.24
N GLY A 74 -1.61 -16.92 7.97
CA GLY A 74 -1.37 -18.35 7.74
C GLY A 74 -1.71 -18.85 6.34
N GLY A 75 -1.88 -17.93 5.37
CA GLY A 75 -2.14 -18.24 3.97
C GLY A 75 -1.03 -17.84 3.02
N SER A 76 -1.23 -18.09 1.73
CA SER A 76 -0.39 -17.50 0.69
C SER A 76 -0.75 -16.03 0.46
N PRO A 77 0.22 -15.18 0.11
CA PRO A 77 -0.05 -13.78 -0.20
C PRO A 77 -1.07 -13.63 -1.34
N TRP A 78 -1.94 -12.64 -1.23
CA TRP A 78 -2.85 -12.26 -2.28
C TRP A 78 -2.15 -11.27 -3.22
N TRP A 79 -1.52 -11.80 -4.25
CA TRP A 79 -0.58 -11.03 -5.09
C TRP A 79 -1.19 -9.79 -5.74
N SER A 80 -2.47 -9.81 -6.12
CA SER A 80 -3.14 -8.63 -6.67
C SER A 80 -3.16 -7.46 -5.68
N TRP A 81 -3.39 -7.74 -4.40
CA TRP A 81 -3.42 -6.73 -3.35
C TRP A 81 -2.03 -6.29 -2.92
N VAL A 82 -1.07 -7.21 -2.90
CA VAL A 82 0.33 -6.90 -2.67
C VAL A 82 0.84 -5.95 -3.75
N ILE A 83 0.55 -6.24 -5.03
CA ILE A 83 0.93 -5.40 -6.17
C ILE A 83 0.20 -4.06 -6.12
N ALA A 84 -1.10 -4.04 -5.80
CA ALA A 84 -1.87 -2.81 -5.66
C ALA A 84 -1.28 -1.90 -4.56
N SER A 85 -0.86 -2.45 -3.43
CA SER A 85 -0.21 -1.70 -2.36
C SER A 85 1.15 -1.15 -2.77
N ALA A 86 1.95 -1.95 -3.48
CA ALA A 86 3.20 -1.48 -4.06
C ALA A 86 2.96 -0.36 -5.08
N PHE A 87 1.93 -0.48 -5.91
CA PHE A 87 1.53 0.53 -6.89
C PHE A 87 1.16 1.86 -6.22
N VAL A 88 0.39 1.85 -5.12
CA VAL A 88 0.11 3.06 -4.34
C VAL A 88 1.42 3.73 -3.90
N GLY A 89 2.35 2.97 -3.33
CA GLY A 89 3.65 3.49 -2.90
C GLY A 89 4.47 4.09 -4.05
N VAL A 90 4.49 3.43 -5.22
CA VAL A 90 5.17 3.93 -6.41
C VAL A 90 4.54 5.23 -6.88
N VAL A 91 3.22 5.27 -7.06
CA VAL A 91 2.52 6.46 -7.59
C VAL A 91 2.72 7.66 -6.67
N VAL A 92 2.51 7.51 -5.37
CA VAL A 92 2.74 8.61 -4.41
C VAL A 92 4.21 9.04 -4.43
N GLY A 93 5.13 8.08 -4.48
CA GLY A 93 6.57 8.34 -4.51
C GLY A 93 7.05 9.06 -5.77
N LEU A 94 6.37 8.93 -6.92
CA LEU A 94 6.69 9.70 -8.13
C LEU A 94 6.54 11.20 -7.93
N PHE A 95 5.70 11.62 -7.01
CA PHE A 95 5.51 13.03 -6.67
C PHE A 95 6.43 13.55 -5.57
N SER A 96 7.32 12.69 -5.01
CA SER A 96 8.23 13.06 -3.91
C SER A 96 9.05 14.32 -4.20
N LYS A 97 9.57 14.46 -5.42
CA LYS A 97 10.35 15.64 -5.81
C LYS A 97 9.53 16.94 -5.84
N LYS A 98 8.23 16.86 -6.15
CA LYS A 98 7.33 18.02 -6.13
C LYS A 98 6.87 18.36 -4.72
N LEU A 99 6.80 17.36 -3.86
CA LEU A 99 6.38 17.54 -2.47
C LEU A 99 7.49 18.08 -1.58
N ASN A 100 8.75 17.75 -1.91
CA ASN A 100 9.96 18.24 -1.24
C ASN A 100 9.90 18.21 0.31
N LEU A 101 9.31 17.15 0.86
CA LEU A 101 9.03 17.02 2.30
C LEU A 101 10.29 17.04 3.18
N GLN A 102 11.44 16.72 2.59
CA GLN A 102 12.71 16.68 3.34
C GLN A 102 13.26 18.07 3.68
N GLU A 103 12.81 19.12 3.00
CA GLU A 103 13.27 20.50 3.25
C GLU A 103 12.45 21.24 4.32
N GLY A 104 11.43 20.57 4.89
CA GLY A 104 10.72 21.07 6.08
C GLY A 104 9.65 22.13 5.82
N GLU A 105 9.48 22.59 4.61
CA GLU A 105 8.41 23.54 4.24
C GLU A 105 7.21 22.81 3.65
N PHE A 106 6.14 22.67 4.45
CA PHE A 106 4.92 22.01 4.02
C PHE A 106 3.78 23.03 3.88
N SER A 107 3.70 23.64 2.72
CA SER A 107 2.67 24.64 2.43
C SER A 107 1.28 24.00 2.23
N LYS A 108 0.21 24.77 2.41
CA LYS A 108 -1.17 24.30 2.15
C LYS A 108 -1.35 23.72 0.74
N LYS A 109 -0.64 24.25 -0.26
CA LYS A 109 -0.65 23.72 -1.63
C LYS A 109 -0.03 22.34 -1.72
N GLN A 110 1.06 22.09 -1.01
CA GLN A 110 1.71 20.77 -0.96
C GLN A 110 0.85 19.74 -0.22
N VAL A 111 0.16 20.15 0.85
CA VAL A 111 -0.84 19.31 1.54
C VAL A 111 -1.95 18.88 0.60
N ALA A 112 -2.55 19.84 -0.12
CA ALA A 112 -3.62 19.55 -1.07
C ALA A 112 -3.14 18.64 -2.22
N PHE A 113 -1.93 18.89 -2.73
CA PHE A 113 -1.33 18.07 -3.79
C PHE A 113 -1.01 16.65 -3.31
N PHE A 114 -0.48 16.50 -2.09
CA PHE A 114 -0.25 15.20 -1.47
C PHE A 114 -1.55 14.41 -1.27
N ALA A 115 -2.59 15.07 -0.76
CA ALA A 115 -3.91 14.46 -0.60
C ALA A 115 -4.48 14.00 -1.95
N LEU A 116 -4.40 14.86 -2.98
CA LEU A 116 -4.85 14.50 -4.33
C LEU A 116 -4.06 13.32 -4.91
N ALA A 117 -2.74 13.32 -4.78
CA ALA A 117 -1.90 12.22 -5.23
C ALA A 117 -2.27 10.90 -4.55
N ASN A 118 -2.55 10.93 -3.24
CA ASN A 118 -3.04 9.76 -2.49
C ASN A 118 -4.39 9.27 -2.99
N ILE A 119 -5.36 10.16 -3.15
CA ILE A 119 -6.70 9.81 -3.64
C ILE A 119 -6.59 9.13 -5.01
N VAL A 120 -5.86 9.75 -5.94
CA VAL A 120 -5.66 9.20 -7.29
C VAL A 120 -4.96 7.84 -7.25
N ALA A 121 -3.89 7.71 -6.46
CA ALA A 121 -3.17 6.46 -6.30
C ALA A 121 -4.06 5.32 -5.79
N HIS A 122 -4.89 5.60 -4.77
CA HIS A 122 -5.83 4.61 -4.22
C HIS A 122 -6.95 4.25 -5.19
N LEU A 123 -7.55 5.25 -5.86
CA LEU A 123 -8.58 4.98 -6.86
C LEU A 123 -8.04 4.09 -7.99
N LEU A 124 -6.86 4.39 -8.52
CA LEU A 124 -6.24 3.56 -9.55
C LEU A 124 -5.88 2.17 -9.05
N ALA A 125 -5.31 2.07 -7.84
CA ALA A 125 -4.91 0.79 -7.27
C ALA A 125 -6.11 -0.13 -7.01
N TRP A 126 -7.16 0.38 -6.36
CA TRP A 126 -8.26 -0.46 -5.87
C TRP A 126 -9.42 -0.60 -6.85
N ILE A 127 -9.62 0.35 -7.77
CA ILE A 127 -10.70 0.26 -8.77
C ILE A 127 -10.19 -0.36 -10.09
N LEU A 128 -8.90 -0.19 -10.39
CA LEU A 128 -8.35 -0.67 -11.66
C LEU A 128 -7.33 -1.81 -11.47
N VAL A 129 -6.23 -1.56 -10.73
CA VAL A 129 -5.11 -2.51 -10.67
C VAL A 129 -5.51 -3.80 -9.95
N ALA A 130 -6.07 -3.72 -8.75
CA ALA A 130 -6.44 -4.91 -7.98
C ALA A 130 -7.50 -5.76 -8.69
N PRO A 131 -8.64 -5.22 -9.18
CA PRO A 131 -9.63 -6.04 -9.89
C PRO A 131 -9.11 -6.65 -11.18
N VAL A 132 -8.30 -5.92 -11.97
CA VAL A 132 -7.70 -6.48 -13.19
C VAL A 132 -6.77 -7.65 -12.87
N LEU A 133 -5.96 -7.52 -11.83
CA LEU A 133 -5.07 -8.60 -11.39
C LEU A 133 -5.84 -9.76 -10.76
N ASP A 134 -6.94 -9.52 -10.03
CA ASP A 134 -7.80 -10.58 -9.49
C ASP A 134 -8.41 -11.42 -10.61
N ILE A 135 -8.87 -10.78 -11.68
CA ILE A 135 -9.38 -11.50 -12.87
C ILE A 135 -8.24 -12.27 -13.56
N ALA A 136 -7.08 -11.63 -13.75
CA ALA A 136 -5.97 -12.22 -14.51
C ALA A 136 -5.27 -13.35 -13.77
N ILE A 137 -5.08 -13.24 -12.45
CA ILE A 137 -4.31 -14.21 -11.65
C ILE A 137 -5.20 -15.29 -11.06
N TYR A 138 -6.41 -14.91 -10.58
CA TYR A 138 -7.29 -15.80 -9.81
C TYR A 138 -8.57 -16.19 -10.55
N ALA A 139 -8.79 -15.69 -11.77
CA ALA A 139 -10.00 -15.89 -12.57
C ALA A 139 -11.29 -15.52 -11.80
N GLU A 140 -11.22 -14.52 -10.91
CA GLU A 140 -12.38 -14.07 -10.15
C GLU A 140 -13.42 -13.39 -11.06
N PRO A 141 -14.74 -13.65 -10.86
CA PRO A 141 -15.78 -13.00 -11.63
C PRO A 141 -15.77 -11.48 -11.41
N VAL A 142 -15.96 -10.69 -12.47
CA VAL A 142 -15.98 -9.22 -12.43
C VAL A 142 -16.91 -8.66 -11.35
N LYS A 143 -18.05 -9.33 -11.12
CA LYS A 143 -19.03 -8.93 -10.08
C LYS A 143 -18.42 -8.97 -8.67
N ASN A 144 -17.54 -9.91 -8.39
CA ASN A 144 -16.89 -10.03 -7.08
C ASN A 144 -15.79 -8.97 -6.90
N CYS A 145 -15.09 -8.62 -7.97
CA CYS A 145 -14.00 -7.64 -7.90
C CYS A 145 -14.49 -6.21 -7.66
N LEU A 146 -15.70 -5.86 -8.10
CA LEU A 146 -16.24 -4.50 -7.98
C LEU A 146 -17.15 -4.29 -6.77
N LEU A 147 -17.83 -5.34 -6.31
CA LEU A 147 -18.82 -5.27 -5.23
C LEU A 147 -18.30 -5.79 -3.88
N TYR A 148 -17.32 -6.66 -3.94
CA TYR A 148 -16.69 -7.23 -2.76
C TYR A 148 -15.18 -6.95 -2.87
N THR A 149 -14.63 -6.25 -1.90
CA THR A 149 -13.21 -6.40 -1.59
C THR A 149 -13.00 -7.91 -1.44
N SER A 150 -12.12 -8.48 -2.26
CA SER A 150 -11.95 -9.94 -2.41
C SER A 150 -12.06 -10.69 -1.09
N PRO A 151 -12.67 -11.89 -1.07
CA PRO A 151 -12.75 -12.68 0.14
C PRO A 151 -11.36 -12.86 0.73
N SER A 152 -11.22 -12.59 2.01
CA SER A 152 -9.95 -12.79 2.69
C SER A 152 -9.52 -14.26 2.53
N PRO A 153 -8.22 -14.58 2.62
CA PRO A 153 -7.76 -15.97 2.62
C PRO A 153 -8.50 -16.86 3.61
N ARG A 154 -9.07 -16.25 4.67
CA ARG A 154 -9.92 -16.89 5.68
C ARG A 154 -11.26 -17.39 5.13
N ASP A 155 -11.87 -16.63 4.23
CA ASP A 155 -13.20 -16.99 3.68
C ASP A 155 -13.12 -18.14 2.67
N ARG A 156 -11.95 -18.30 2.02
CA ARG A 156 -11.70 -19.44 1.11
C ARG A 156 -11.50 -20.77 1.81
N SER A 157 -10.98 -20.78 3.03
CA SER A 157 -10.83 -22.02 3.80
C SER A 157 -12.18 -22.60 4.18
N LEU A 158 -13.19 -21.75 4.36
CA LEU A 158 -14.57 -22.16 4.70
C LEU A 158 -15.39 -22.61 3.49
N SER A 159 -15.07 -22.16 2.27
CA SER A 159 -15.80 -22.55 1.05
C SER A 159 -15.37 -23.90 0.48
N ARG A 160 -14.34 -24.54 1.05
CA ARG A 160 -13.86 -25.88 0.65
C ARG A 160 -14.23 -26.99 1.63
N MET A 161 -15.04 -26.69 2.63
CA MET A 161 -15.71 -27.67 3.50
C MET A 161 -17.17 -27.83 3.10
#